data_61fae3e94ca7a5e1ca01cb64e7fcda4d
#
_entry.id   61fae3e94ca7a5e1ca01cb64e7fcda4d
#
_cell.length_a   1.000
_cell.length_b   1.000
_cell.length_c   1.000
_cell.angle_alpha   90.00
_cell.angle_beta   90.00
_cell.angle_gamma   90.00
#
_symmetry.space_group_name_H-M   'P 1'
#
loop_
_entity.id
_entity.type
_entity.pdbx_description
1 polymer ?
#
loop_
_entity_poly.entity_id
_entity_poly.type
_entity_poly.pdbx_seq_one_letter_code
_entity_poly.pdbx_strand_id
1 'polypeptide(L)'
;MEDKAVDAVVIATPDHWHAPAAILACAAGKHVYVEKPCCHNIREGRLMIEAARRNKRVVQTGTQSRSGEHLIQAMERLRQGAIGEVLVSKAWNSQRRSSIGRAKPSDPPATLDYDMWVGPAPLVSYQSNLLPGTWRWWYAFGTGDMGNDGVHDIDIARWGLGVTTHPSRIAAIGGKYFFDDDQQFPDTQYAAFEYPGDGTVGQKRQLIFEQRIWSPYVQEGHENGNAFYGTKGMMILGKHNGWQIFGPKNEPGEKMAATAKDTPHHRNFLECIRNDKRPAADIEIGHLSAALCHLGNIATRMGRVINFDPKSEQITADAEANRLVRREYLNDHWAVPKGV
;
A
#
# COMPACT_ATOMS: atom_id res chain seq x y z
N MET A 1 -7.93 -9.60 -23.18
CA MET A 1 -7.71 -10.80 -22.33
C MET A 1 -7.74 -12.12 -23.10
N GLU A 2 -8.38 -12.16 -24.25
CA GLU A 2 -8.60 -13.40 -25.04
C GLU A 2 -7.41 -13.81 -25.92
N ASP A 3 -6.44 -12.92 -26.16
CA ASP A 3 -5.25 -13.21 -26.95
C ASP A 3 -4.42 -14.33 -26.31
N LYS A 4 -4.33 -15.47 -27.00
CA LYS A 4 -3.60 -16.67 -26.55
C LYS A 4 -2.07 -16.49 -26.60
N ALA A 5 -1.57 -15.52 -27.34
CA ALA A 5 -0.13 -15.22 -27.40
C ALA A 5 0.39 -14.44 -26.20
N VAL A 6 -0.51 -13.92 -25.35
CA VAL A 6 -0.17 -13.19 -24.13
C VAL A 6 -0.21 -14.12 -22.94
N ASP A 7 0.93 -14.35 -22.25
CA ASP A 7 1.04 -15.17 -21.04
C ASP A 7 0.87 -14.36 -19.75
N ALA A 8 1.27 -13.10 -19.76
CA ALA A 8 1.23 -12.22 -18.60
C ALA A 8 0.86 -10.79 -19.00
N VAL A 9 0.25 -10.07 -18.06
CA VAL A 9 -0.10 -8.65 -18.22
C VAL A 9 0.53 -7.80 -17.13
N VAL A 10 0.89 -6.57 -17.48
CA VAL A 10 1.34 -5.53 -16.57
C VAL A 10 0.20 -4.53 -16.43
N ILE A 11 -0.25 -4.29 -15.20
CA ILE A 11 -1.32 -3.36 -14.87
C ILE A 11 -0.70 -2.16 -14.15
N ALA A 12 -0.63 -1.02 -14.83
CA ALA A 12 -0.12 0.26 -14.32
C ALA A 12 -1.15 1.39 -14.55
N THR A 13 -2.41 1.04 -14.50
CA THR A 13 -3.56 1.93 -14.56
C THR A 13 -3.70 2.76 -13.27
N PRO A 14 -4.65 3.68 -13.15
CA PRO A 14 -5.07 4.20 -11.84
C PRO A 14 -5.56 3.10 -10.89
N ASP A 15 -5.45 3.37 -9.57
CA ASP A 15 -5.67 2.37 -8.51
C ASP A 15 -7.02 1.64 -8.63
N HIS A 16 -8.07 2.34 -9.02
CA HIS A 16 -9.42 1.79 -9.12
C HIS A 16 -9.59 0.70 -10.18
N TRP A 17 -8.67 0.62 -11.15
CA TRP A 17 -8.64 -0.42 -12.17
C TRP A 17 -7.81 -1.65 -11.79
N HIS A 18 -6.91 -1.55 -10.78
CA HIS A 18 -5.94 -2.59 -10.47
C HIS A 18 -6.61 -3.95 -10.22
N ALA A 19 -7.53 -4.00 -9.26
CA ALA A 19 -8.18 -5.25 -8.89
C ALA A 19 -9.15 -5.79 -9.97
N PRO A 20 -10.06 -5.00 -10.56
CA PRO A 20 -10.90 -5.48 -11.64
C PRO A 20 -10.11 -6.08 -12.80
N ALA A 21 -9.07 -5.39 -13.27
CA ALA A 21 -8.24 -5.86 -14.36
C ALA A 21 -7.45 -7.14 -14.00
N ALA A 22 -6.88 -7.20 -12.78
CA ALA A 22 -6.11 -8.35 -12.34
C ALA A 22 -6.98 -9.61 -12.15
N ILE A 23 -8.20 -9.47 -11.62
CA ILE A 23 -9.14 -10.57 -11.43
C ILE A 23 -9.57 -11.14 -12.81
N LEU A 24 -9.89 -10.26 -13.75
CA LEU A 24 -10.25 -10.66 -15.12
C LEU A 24 -9.06 -11.32 -15.83
N ALA A 25 -7.84 -10.81 -15.67
CA ALA A 25 -6.64 -11.41 -16.23
C ALA A 25 -6.39 -12.81 -15.68
N CYS A 26 -6.50 -12.99 -14.36
CA CYS A 26 -6.38 -14.31 -13.73
C CYS A 26 -7.45 -15.28 -14.26
N ALA A 27 -8.70 -14.85 -14.40
CA ALA A 27 -9.79 -15.64 -14.94
C ALA A 27 -9.55 -16.04 -16.41
N ALA A 28 -8.88 -15.17 -17.19
CA ALA A 28 -8.45 -15.45 -18.55
C ALA A 28 -7.14 -16.29 -18.64
N GLY A 29 -6.64 -16.78 -17.50
CA GLY A 29 -5.44 -17.62 -17.45
C GLY A 29 -4.12 -16.87 -17.56
N LYS A 30 -4.10 -15.54 -17.38
CA LYS A 30 -2.89 -14.72 -17.46
C LYS A 30 -2.22 -14.56 -16.10
N HIS A 31 -0.90 -14.51 -16.06
CA HIS A 31 -0.14 -14.03 -14.93
C HIS A 31 -0.20 -12.51 -14.85
N VAL A 32 -0.03 -11.92 -13.67
CA VAL A 32 -0.24 -10.49 -13.49
C VAL A 32 0.92 -9.85 -12.71
N TYR A 33 1.46 -8.78 -13.24
CA TYR A 33 2.19 -7.79 -12.48
C TYR A 33 1.28 -6.57 -12.30
N VAL A 34 0.96 -6.22 -11.07
CA VAL A 34 0.10 -5.07 -10.77
C VAL A 34 0.87 -4.02 -9.97
N GLU A 35 0.76 -2.76 -10.38
CA GLU A 35 1.36 -1.66 -9.63
C GLU A 35 0.72 -1.48 -8.24
N LYS A 36 1.46 -0.81 -7.39
CA LYS A 36 1.03 -0.47 -6.02
C LYS A 36 0.14 0.80 -5.99
N PRO A 37 -0.78 0.90 -5.01
CA PRO A 37 -1.27 -0.17 -4.17
C PRO A 37 -2.02 -1.20 -5.02
N CYS A 38 -1.93 -2.48 -4.68
CA CYS A 38 -2.47 -3.54 -5.55
C CYS A 38 -3.99 -3.49 -5.74
N CYS A 39 -4.70 -2.78 -4.90
CA CYS A 39 -6.16 -2.66 -4.89
C CYS A 39 -6.62 -1.31 -4.38
N HIS A 40 -7.85 -0.94 -4.68
CA HIS A 40 -8.46 0.31 -4.25
C HIS A 40 -9.20 0.21 -2.92
N ASN A 41 -9.54 -0.99 -2.47
CA ASN A 41 -10.17 -1.27 -1.18
C ASN A 41 -9.81 -2.68 -0.68
N ILE A 42 -10.13 -2.98 0.59
CA ILE A 42 -9.74 -4.23 1.24
C ILE A 42 -10.40 -5.44 0.57
N ARG A 43 -11.69 -5.37 0.25
CA ARG A 43 -12.41 -6.49 -0.37
C ARG A 43 -11.84 -6.87 -1.73
N GLU A 44 -11.48 -5.90 -2.55
CA GLU A 44 -10.81 -6.13 -3.84
C GLU A 44 -9.50 -6.89 -3.69
N GLY A 45 -8.68 -6.51 -2.72
CA GLY A 45 -7.41 -7.20 -2.47
C GLY A 45 -7.61 -8.68 -2.13
N ARG A 46 -8.60 -9.00 -1.31
CA ARG A 46 -8.98 -10.38 -1.00
C ARG A 46 -9.43 -11.14 -2.25
N LEU A 47 -10.27 -10.54 -3.07
CA LEU A 47 -10.74 -11.15 -4.32
C LEU A 47 -9.61 -11.40 -5.32
N MET A 48 -8.59 -10.53 -5.37
CA MET A 48 -7.40 -10.76 -6.18
C MET A 48 -6.63 -11.99 -5.73
N ILE A 49 -6.44 -12.17 -4.41
CA ILE A 49 -5.79 -13.37 -3.86
C ILE A 49 -6.59 -14.62 -4.25
N GLU A 50 -7.90 -14.61 -4.03
CA GLU A 50 -8.79 -15.72 -4.37
C GLU A 50 -8.72 -16.05 -5.88
N ALA A 51 -8.73 -15.02 -6.75
CA ALA A 51 -8.62 -15.20 -8.19
C ALA A 51 -7.27 -15.79 -8.60
N ALA A 52 -6.17 -15.30 -8.03
CA ALA A 52 -4.83 -15.79 -8.30
C ALA A 52 -4.70 -17.28 -7.91
N ARG A 53 -5.18 -17.64 -6.72
CA ARG A 53 -5.08 -19.02 -6.19
C ARG A 53 -5.98 -19.97 -6.97
N ARG A 54 -7.24 -19.62 -7.19
CA ARG A 54 -8.22 -20.45 -7.93
C ARG A 54 -7.75 -20.75 -9.35
N ASN A 55 -7.19 -19.76 -10.03
CA ASN A 55 -6.72 -19.91 -11.41
C ASN A 55 -5.26 -20.35 -11.52
N LYS A 56 -4.57 -20.60 -10.40
CA LYS A 56 -3.15 -20.97 -10.35
C LYS A 56 -2.27 -19.98 -11.15
N ARG A 57 -2.49 -18.68 -10.94
CA ARG A 57 -1.71 -17.63 -11.61
C ARG A 57 -0.77 -16.96 -10.62
N VAL A 58 0.42 -16.65 -11.10
CA VAL A 58 1.39 -15.82 -10.38
C VAL A 58 0.92 -14.38 -10.48
N VAL A 59 0.72 -13.72 -9.32
CA VAL A 59 0.39 -12.30 -9.24
C VAL A 59 1.40 -11.63 -8.33
N GLN A 60 2.14 -10.67 -8.87
CA GLN A 60 3.16 -9.89 -8.17
C GLN A 60 2.74 -8.43 -8.08
N THR A 61 2.95 -7.83 -6.89
CA THR A 61 2.71 -6.40 -6.66
C THR A 61 3.97 -5.58 -6.90
N GLY A 62 3.84 -4.36 -7.41
CA GLY A 62 4.92 -3.40 -7.65
C GLY A 62 5.53 -2.82 -6.36
N THR A 63 5.82 -3.67 -5.36
CA THR A 63 6.57 -3.31 -4.15
C THR A 63 8.03 -3.77 -4.29
N GLN A 64 8.79 -3.05 -5.13
CA GLN A 64 10.13 -3.43 -5.60
C GLN A 64 11.14 -3.59 -4.47
N SER A 65 10.93 -2.91 -3.34
CA SER A 65 11.75 -3.02 -2.12
C SER A 65 11.91 -4.46 -1.63
N ARG A 66 10.94 -5.33 -1.88
CA ARG A 66 10.99 -6.75 -1.54
C ARG A 66 12.07 -7.56 -2.27
N SER A 67 12.64 -7.00 -3.32
CA SER A 67 13.70 -7.62 -4.12
C SER A 67 15.04 -6.90 -4.01
N GLY A 68 15.14 -5.82 -3.21
CA GLY A 68 16.37 -5.08 -2.97
C GLY A 68 17.28 -5.81 -2.00
N GLU A 69 18.54 -6.05 -2.39
CA GLU A 69 19.49 -6.82 -1.60
C GLU A 69 19.72 -6.24 -0.21
N HIS A 70 19.98 -4.93 -0.11
CA HIS A 70 20.18 -4.27 1.20
C HIS A 70 18.96 -4.35 2.10
N LEU A 71 17.74 -4.37 1.52
CA LEU A 71 16.50 -4.52 2.26
C LEU A 71 16.30 -5.97 2.74
N ILE A 72 16.60 -6.95 1.89
CA ILE A 72 16.60 -8.37 2.27
C ILE A 72 17.55 -8.60 3.44
N GLN A 73 18.79 -8.06 3.34
CA GLN A 73 19.78 -8.16 4.42
C GLN A 73 19.33 -7.46 5.70
N ALA A 74 18.72 -6.26 5.61
CA ALA A 74 18.14 -5.59 6.77
C ALA A 74 17.13 -6.48 7.48
N MET A 75 16.21 -7.09 6.73
CA MET A 75 15.19 -7.99 7.29
C MET A 75 15.81 -9.26 7.90
N GLU A 76 16.87 -9.77 7.32
CA GLU A 76 17.63 -10.89 7.89
C GLU A 76 18.29 -10.51 9.21
N ARG A 77 18.94 -9.34 9.28
CA ARG A 77 19.53 -8.84 10.53
C ARG A 77 18.49 -8.64 11.64
N LEU A 78 17.30 -8.10 11.30
CA LEU A 78 16.19 -7.99 12.25
C LEU A 78 15.73 -9.36 12.77
N ARG A 79 15.54 -10.34 11.87
CA ARG A 79 15.16 -11.71 12.23
C ARG A 79 16.21 -12.45 13.07
N GLN A 80 17.49 -12.15 12.86
CA GLN A 80 18.61 -12.66 13.65
C GLN A 80 18.73 -11.99 15.03
N GLY A 81 17.87 -11.00 15.34
CA GLY A 81 17.85 -10.31 16.63
C GLY A 81 18.95 -9.27 16.80
N ALA A 82 19.45 -8.69 15.70
CA ALA A 82 20.51 -7.66 15.76
C ALA A 82 20.15 -6.45 16.64
N ILE A 83 18.86 -6.16 16.80
CA ILE A 83 18.33 -5.16 17.72
C ILE A 83 17.41 -5.76 18.81
N GLY A 84 17.49 -7.07 19.04
CA GLY A 84 16.57 -7.79 19.89
C GLY A 84 15.21 -8.03 19.18
N GLU A 85 14.13 -8.19 19.95
CA GLU A 85 12.77 -8.29 19.41
C GLU A 85 12.28 -6.94 18.95
N VAL A 86 11.78 -6.85 17.71
CA VAL A 86 11.18 -5.62 17.19
C VAL A 86 9.75 -5.50 17.73
N LEU A 87 9.50 -4.48 18.54
CA LEU A 87 8.19 -4.21 19.15
C LEU A 87 7.39 -3.17 18.38
N VAL A 88 8.09 -2.18 17.84
CA VAL A 88 7.50 -1.07 17.09
C VAL A 88 8.27 -0.88 15.78
N SER A 89 7.55 -0.70 14.70
CA SER A 89 8.09 -0.18 13.44
C SER A 89 7.42 1.14 13.09
N LYS A 90 8.17 2.01 12.43
CA LYS A 90 7.68 3.30 11.95
C LYS A 90 8.01 3.47 10.48
N ALA A 91 7.06 3.96 9.72
CA ALA A 91 7.25 4.40 8.35
C ALA A 91 6.87 5.89 8.24
N TRP A 92 7.56 6.65 7.41
CA TRP A 92 7.20 8.05 7.14
C TRP A 92 7.36 8.40 5.68
N ASN A 93 6.53 9.36 5.25
CA ASN A 93 6.58 9.97 3.95
C ASN A 93 6.50 11.50 4.09
N SER A 94 7.62 12.17 3.77
CA SER A 94 7.72 13.62 3.74
C SER A 94 7.93 14.14 2.32
N GLN A 95 7.68 13.34 1.31
CA GLN A 95 7.88 13.69 -0.07
C GLN A 95 6.95 14.85 -0.48
N ARG A 96 7.55 15.97 -0.86
CA ARG A 96 6.82 17.19 -1.18
C ARG A 96 5.93 17.00 -2.42
N ARG A 97 4.64 17.24 -2.24
CA ARG A 97 3.63 17.33 -3.29
C ARG A 97 3.26 18.80 -3.54
N SER A 98 2.52 19.03 -4.60
CA SER A 98 1.96 20.33 -4.95
C SER A 98 0.45 20.33 -4.78
N SER A 99 -0.12 21.50 -4.55
CA SER A 99 -1.57 21.69 -4.62
C SER A 99 -2.10 21.29 -5.99
N ILE A 100 -3.26 20.66 -6.01
CA ILE A 100 -3.98 20.35 -7.27
C ILE A 100 -4.90 21.51 -7.73
N GLY A 101 -4.96 22.58 -6.94
CA GLY A 101 -5.85 23.71 -7.21
C GLY A 101 -7.33 23.37 -7.02
N ARG A 102 -8.16 24.31 -7.47
CA ARG A 102 -9.63 24.17 -7.50
C ARG A 102 -10.14 24.25 -8.93
N ALA A 103 -11.03 23.36 -9.33
CA ALA A 103 -11.65 23.36 -10.64
C ALA A 103 -13.17 23.13 -10.52
N LYS A 104 -13.91 23.55 -11.53
CA LYS A 104 -15.34 23.27 -11.65
C LYS A 104 -15.56 22.08 -12.57
N PRO A 105 -16.66 21.34 -12.39
CA PRO A 105 -17.09 20.34 -13.35
C PRO A 105 -17.16 20.93 -14.77
N SER A 106 -16.67 20.17 -15.73
CA SER A 106 -16.65 20.50 -17.15
C SER A 106 -16.75 19.26 -18.02
N ASP A 107 -16.90 19.42 -19.32
CA ASP A 107 -16.81 18.29 -20.24
C ASP A 107 -15.35 17.79 -20.33
N PRO A 108 -15.14 16.48 -20.44
CA PRO A 108 -13.81 15.93 -20.66
C PRO A 108 -13.29 16.34 -22.05
N PRO A 109 -11.95 16.42 -22.23
CA PRO A 109 -11.38 16.66 -23.54
C PRO A 109 -11.85 15.63 -24.58
N ALA A 110 -12.09 16.02 -25.81
CA ALA A 110 -12.56 15.13 -26.88
C ALA A 110 -11.59 13.93 -27.18
N THR A 111 -10.34 14.04 -26.75
CA THR A 111 -9.33 12.99 -26.88
C THR A 111 -9.34 11.99 -25.74
N LEU A 112 -10.18 12.20 -24.71
CA LEU A 112 -10.30 11.34 -23.55
C LEU A 112 -11.60 10.56 -23.59
N ASP A 113 -11.51 9.25 -23.68
CA ASP A 113 -12.62 8.35 -23.38
C ASP A 113 -12.80 8.30 -21.86
N TYR A 114 -13.62 9.21 -21.34
CA TYR A 114 -13.81 9.36 -19.90
C TYR A 114 -14.59 8.20 -19.29
N ASP A 115 -15.50 7.60 -20.04
CA ASP A 115 -16.24 6.41 -19.63
C ASP A 115 -15.28 5.23 -19.42
N MET A 116 -14.41 4.94 -20.37
CA MET A 116 -13.38 3.91 -20.22
C MET A 116 -12.40 4.24 -19.10
N TRP A 117 -12.05 5.51 -18.91
CA TRP A 117 -11.15 5.91 -17.83
C TRP A 117 -11.78 5.67 -16.45
N VAL A 118 -13.03 6.05 -16.23
CA VAL A 118 -13.80 5.81 -14.99
C VAL A 118 -14.04 4.31 -14.78
N GLY A 119 -14.38 3.60 -15.84
CA GLY A 119 -14.63 2.17 -15.78
C GLY A 119 -15.72 1.78 -14.78
N PRO A 120 -15.51 0.73 -13.97
CA PRO A 120 -16.49 0.26 -13.00
C PRO A 120 -16.53 1.10 -11.71
N ALA A 121 -15.76 2.17 -11.60
CA ALA A 121 -15.82 3.07 -10.44
C ALA A 121 -17.09 3.92 -10.45
N PRO A 122 -17.55 4.46 -9.30
CA PRO A 122 -18.65 5.42 -9.28
C PRO A 122 -18.37 6.61 -10.20
N LEU A 123 -19.39 7.03 -10.95
CA LEU A 123 -19.24 8.17 -11.86
C LEU A 123 -19.01 9.47 -11.07
N VAL A 124 -17.91 10.12 -11.37
CA VAL A 124 -17.57 11.45 -10.88
C VAL A 124 -17.53 12.40 -12.07
N SER A 125 -18.12 13.59 -11.95
CA SER A 125 -18.03 14.60 -13.00
C SER A 125 -16.57 14.96 -13.27
N TYR A 126 -16.22 15.06 -14.56
CA TYR A 126 -14.86 15.45 -14.93
C TYR A 126 -14.54 16.87 -14.45
N GLN A 127 -13.31 17.05 -13.99
CA GLN A 127 -12.70 18.33 -13.65
C GLN A 127 -11.26 18.36 -14.18
N SER A 128 -10.78 19.52 -14.61
CA SER A 128 -9.45 19.65 -15.21
C SER A 128 -8.29 19.26 -14.26
N ASN A 129 -8.52 19.32 -12.95
CA ASN A 129 -7.56 18.91 -11.92
C ASN A 129 -7.73 17.44 -11.45
N LEU A 130 -8.48 16.64 -12.21
CA LEU A 130 -8.58 15.19 -11.95
C LEU A 130 -7.45 14.41 -12.64
N LEU A 131 -6.99 14.88 -13.78
CA LEU A 131 -6.05 14.19 -14.67
C LEU A 131 -4.84 15.09 -15.00
N PRO A 132 -3.71 14.48 -15.46
CA PRO A 132 -3.48 13.06 -15.71
C PRO A 132 -3.03 12.26 -14.50
N GLY A 133 -2.52 12.87 -13.43
CA GLY A 133 -1.94 12.18 -12.27
C GLY A 133 -2.61 12.50 -10.93
N THR A 134 -3.45 13.50 -10.89
CA THR A 134 -4.08 14.04 -9.68
C THR A 134 -5.29 13.22 -9.21
N TRP A 135 -5.73 12.24 -9.98
CA TRP A 135 -6.72 11.24 -9.57
C TRP A 135 -6.38 10.54 -8.25
N ARG A 136 -5.12 10.48 -7.89
CA ARG A 136 -4.62 9.91 -6.63
C ARG A 136 -5.25 10.53 -5.40
N TRP A 137 -5.70 11.76 -5.52
CA TRP A 137 -6.28 12.57 -4.44
C TRP A 137 -7.81 12.52 -4.38
N TRP A 138 -8.44 11.66 -5.19
CA TRP A 138 -9.89 11.50 -5.27
C TRP A 138 -10.31 10.13 -4.75
N TYR A 139 -11.24 10.10 -3.78
CA TYR A 139 -11.69 8.84 -3.14
C TYR A 139 -12.22 7.79 -4.13
N ALA A 140 -12.79 8.21 -5.25
CA ALA A 140 -13.32 7.30 -6.27
C ALA A 140 -12.22 6.55 -7.04
N PHE A 141 -11.00 7.11 -7.14
CA PHE A 141 -9.99 6.65 -8.08
C PHE A 141 -8.65 6.29 -7.46
N GLY A 142 -8.28 6.97 -6.36
CA GLY A 142 -7.00 6.83 -5.72
C GLY A 142 -7.10 6.47 -4.25
N THR A 143 -5.95 6.47 -3.59
CA THR A 143 -5.76 6.05 -2.20
C THR A 143 -5.01 7.07 -1.35
N GLY A 144 -4.88 8.31 -1.88
CA GLY A 144 -4.08 9.36 -1.24
C GLY A 144 -2.59 9.02 -1.22
N ASP A 145 -1.78 9.84 -0.57
CA ASP A 145 -0.33 9.57 -0.56
C ASP A 145 0.05 8.41 0.35
N MET A 146 -0.78 8.07 1.31
CA MET A 146 -0.59 6.87 2.13
C MET A 146 -0.56 5.60 1.26
N GLY A 147 -1.45 5.47 0.27
CA GLY A 147 -1.44 4.37 -0.69
C GLY A 147 -0.55 4.62 -1.90
N ASN A 148 -0.38 5.89 -2.32
CA ASN A 148 0.42 6.19 -3.51
C ASN A 148 1.92 5.96 -3.29
N ASP A 149 2.53 6.55 -2.26
CA ASP A 149 3.97 6.37 -1.96
C ASP A 149 4.20 5.70 -0.61
N GLY A 150 3.40 6.06 0.39
CA GLY A 150 3.51 5.51 1.75
C GLY A 150 3.42 3.99 1.81
N VAL A 151 2.71 3.34 0.88
CA VAL A 151 2.61 1.88 0.83
C VAL A 151 3.95 1.17 0.70
N HIS A 152 4.95 1.79 0.06
CA HIS A 152 6.30 1.22 -0.02
C HIS A 152 6.96 1.13 1.35
N ASP A 153 6.88 2.21 2.12
CA ASP A 153 7.50 2.29 3.44
C ASP A 153 6.67 1.53 4.48
N ILE A 154 5.34 1.51 4.35
CA ILE A 154 4.43 0.67 5.14
C ILE A 154 4.73 -0.82 4.91
N ASP A 155 4.99 -1.24 3.66
CA ASP A 155 5.34 -2.62 3.34
C ASP A 155 6.67 -3.04 3.97
N ILE A 156 7.68 -2.17 3.93
CA ILE A 156 8.97 -2.37 4.59
C ILE A 156 8.78 -2.45 6.12
N ALA A 157 8.01 -1.51 6.71
CA ALA A 157 7.75 -1.47 8.15
C ALA A 157 7.04 -2.75 8.63
N ARG A 158 6.03 -3.21 7.88
CA ARG A 158 5.33 -4.47 8.18
C ARG A 158 6.25 -5.68 8.07
N TRP A 159 7.12 -5.70 7.05
CA TRP A 159 8.08 -6.78 6.84
C TRP A 159 9.09 -6.88 7.99
N GLY A 160 9.70 -5.77 8.40
CA GLY A 160 10.65 -5.75 9.50
C GLY A 160 10.02 -5.96 10.88
N LEU A 161 8.74 -5.62 11.06
CA LEU A 161 7.97 -5.93 12.26
C LEU A 161 7.68 -7.45 12.39
N GLY A 162 7.79 -8.18 11.29
CA GLY A 162 7.61 -9.64 11.26
C GLY A 162 6.14 -10.10 11.36
N VAL A 163 5.17 -9.23 11.06
CA VAL A 163 3.75 -9.56 11.12
C VAL A 163 3.21 -10.04 9.77
N THR A 164 2.43 -11.11 9.81
CA THR A 164 1.87 -11.80 8.63
C THR A 164 0.34 -11.78 8.60
N THR A 165 -0.28 -10.96 9.44
CA THR A 165 -1.73 -10.78 9.55
C THR A 165 -2.07 -9.30 9.48
N HIS A 166 -3.36 -8.99 9.49
CA HIS A 166 -3.86 -7.62 9.67
C HIS A 166 -3.78 -7.17 11.13
N PRO A 167 -3.72 -5.83 11.39
CA PRO A 167 -3.89 -5.29 12.73
C PRO A 167 -5.34 -5.49 13.21
N SER A 168 -5.53 -5.49 14.52
CA SER A 168 -6.87 -5.58 15.12
C SER A 168 -7.44 -4.23 15.55
N ARG A 169 -6.59 -3.20 15.71
CA ARG A 169 -7.01 -1.87 16.14
C ARG A 169 -6.21 -0.80 15.40
N ILE A 170 -6.92 0.21 14.91
CA ILE A 170 -6.33 1.30 14.13
C ILE A 170 -6.77 2.64 14.72
N ALA A 171 -5.81 3.48 15.04
CA ALA A 171 -6.04 4.86 15.46
C ALA A 171 -5.38 5.80 14.46
N ALA A 172 -6.09 6.82 14.00
CA ALA A 172 -5.51 7.78 13.09
C ALA A 172 -6.05 9.20 13.32
N ILE A 173 -5.21 10.18 13.03
CA ILE A 173 -5.55 11.59 13.01
C ILE A 173 -4.90 12.24 11.78
N GLY A 174 -5.61 13.13 11.13
CA GLY A 174 -5.10 13.83 9.95
C GLY A 174 -6.18 14.69 9.30
N GLY A 175 -5.78 15.42 8.28
CA GLY A 175 -6.68 16.30 7.56
C GLY A 175 -5.96 17.16 6.54
N LYS A 176 -6.66 18.17 6.07
CA LYS A 176 -6.14 19.22 5.20
C LYS A 176 -5.61 20.35 6.10
N TYR A 177 -4.30 20.40 6.31
CA TYR A 177 -3.65 21.41 7.17
C TYR A 177 -2.94 22.49 6.37
N PHE A 178 -2.54 22.19 5.15
CA PHE A 178 -1.73 23.07 4.33
C PHE A 178 -2.37 23.41 2.98
N PHE A 179 -2.79 22.40 2.20
CA PHE A 179 -3.35 22.63 0.87
C PHE A 179 -4.83 23.02 0.94
N ASP A 180 -5.16 24.22 0.44
CA ASP A 180 -6.53 24.64 0.20
C ASP A 180 -6.91 24.39 -1.27
N ASP A 181 -7.26 23.15 -1.59
CA ASP A 181 -7.55 22.67 -2.93
C ASP A 181 -8.62 21.56 -2.92
N ASP A 182 -8.89 20.95 -4.06
CA ASP A 182 -9.95 19.94 -4.23
C ASP A 182 -9.53 18.51 -3.80
N GLN A 183 -8.29 18.29 -3.37
CA GLN A 183 -7.91 16.94 -2.92
C GLN A 183 -8.74 16.49 -1.71
N GLN A 184 -9.19 15.25 -1.74
CA GLN A 184 -10.08 14.68 -0.72
C GLN A 184 -9.33 13.97 0.41
N PHE A 185 -8.09 13.54 0.14
CA PHE A 185 -7.25 12.87 1.13
C PHE A 185 -6.48 13.88 1.99
N PRO A 186 -6.06 13.46 3.21
CA PRO A 186 -5.24 14.28 4.09
C PRO A 186 -3.90 14.65 3.45
N ASP A 187 -3.45 15.90 3.65
CA ASP A 187 -2.07 16.29 3.39
C ASP A 187 -1.14 16.04 4.57
N THR A 188 -1.72 15.85 5.74
CA THR A 188 -1.05 15.53 7.01
C THR A 188 -1.81 14.40 7.69
N GLN A 189 -1.11 13.31 8.03
CA GLN A 189 -1.75 12.13 8.61
C GLN A 189 -0.78 11.36 9.50
N TYR A 190 -1.30 10.87 10.63
CA TYR A 190 -0.63 9.97 11.56
C TYR A 190 -1.54 8.77 11.80
N ALA A 191 -1.02 7.56 11.68
CA ALA A 191 -1.77 6.33 11.91
C ALA A 191 -0.96 5.34 12.73
N ALA A 192 -1.62 4.67 13.67
CA ALA A 192 -1.06 3.60 14.48
C ALA A 192 -1.89 2.33 14.31
N PHE A 193 -1.22 1.22 14.02
CA PHE A 193 -1.78 -0.09 13.78
C PHE A 193 -1.30 -1.04 14.87
N GLU A 194 -2.21 -1.53 15.70
CA GLU A 194 -1.91 -2.48 16.77
C GLU A 194 -2.19 -3.91 16.31
N TYR A 195 -1.18 -4.75 16.45
CA TYR A 195 -1.29 -6.19 16.24
C TYR A 195 -1.39 -6.86 17.61
N PRO A 196 -2.42 -7.67 17.85
CA PRO A 196 -2.58 -8.33 19.12
C PRO A 196 -1.47 -9.38 19.33
N GLY A 197 -1.03 -9.50 20.56
CA GLY A 197 -0.29 -10.66 21.00
C GLY A 197 -1.25 -11.71 21.60
N ASP A 198 -0.69 -12.66 22.29
CA ASP A 198 -1.41 -13.68 23.07
C ASP A 198 -1.87 -13.21 24.45
N GLY A 199 -1.69 -11.91 24.75
CA GLY A 199 -1.95 -11.30 26.05
C GLY A 199 -0.71 -11.13 26.93
N THR A 200 0.41 -11.74 26.58
CA THR A 200 1.68 -11.60 27.28
C THR A 200 2.33 -10.25 26.97
N VAL A 201 2.93 -9.60 27.98
CA VAL A 201 3.70 -8.38 27.79
C VAL A 201 4.87 -8.64 26.82
N GLY A 202 5.04 -7.76 25.84
CA GLY A 202 6.04 -7.89 24.79
C GLY A 202 5.57 -8.67 23.55
N GLN A 203 4.40 -9.27 23.56
CA GLN A 203 3.84 -9.96 22.39
C GLN A 203 3.08 -9.03 21.43
N LYS A 204 2.57 -7.89 21.91
CA LYS A 204 1.97 -6.88 21.03
C LYS A 204 3.02 -6.24 20.14
N ARG A 205 2.62 -5.93 18.92
CA ARG A 205 3.43 -5.20 17.93
C ARG A 205 2.65 -3.97 17.46
N GLN A 206 3.38 -2.92 17.15
CA GLN A 206 2.78 -1.70 16.62
C GLN A 206 3.52 -1.22 15.37
N LEU A 207 2.76 -0.85 14.34
CA LEU A 207 3.26 -0.12 13.20
C LEU A 207 2.72 1.30 13.26
N ILE A 208 3.58 2.29 13.06
CA ILE A 208 3.22 3.71 13.00
C ILE A 208 3.51 4.21 11.59
N PHE A 209 2.60 4.99 11.04
CA PHE A 209 2.81 5.72 9.80
C PHE A 209 2.56 7.19 9.99
N GLU A 210 3.40 8.03 9.39
CA GLU A 210 3.19 9.48 9.35
C GLU A 210 3.51 10.06 7.98
N GLN A 211 2.73 11.07 7.58
CA GLN A 211 3.00 11.83 6.37
C GLN A 211 2.73 13.32 6.58
N ARG A 212 3.52 14.12 5.86
CA ARG A 212 3.39 15.57 5.69
C ARG A 212 3.80 15.91 4.27
N ILE A 213 2.90 15.74 3.32
CA ILE A 213 3.20 15.82 1.87
C ILE A 213 3.46 17.25 1.35
N TRP A 214 3.37 18.23 2.21
CA TRP A 214 3.74 19.62 1.92
C TRP A 214 5.11 20.01 2.50
N SER A 215 5.64 19.24 3.45
CA SER A 215 6.86 19.53 4.19
C SER A 215 8.09 19.05 3.40
N PRO A 216 9.10 19.94 3.15
CA PRO A 216 10.32 19.54 2.46
C PRO A 216 11.39 18.95 3.42
N TYR A 217 11.08 18.81 4.70
CA TYR A 217 12.07 18.45 5.71
C TYR A 217 12.18 16.94 5.89
N VAL A 218 13.40 16.45 5.85
CA VAL A 218 13.72 15.04 6.08
C VAL A 218 13.64 14.67 7.57
N GLN A 219 13.38 13.39 7.82
CA GLN A 219 13.37 12.80 9.15
C GLN A 219 14.41 11.67 9.21
N GLU A 220 15.21 11.62 10.26
CA GLU A 220 16.30 10.64 10.42
C GLU A 220 17.22 10.53 9.19
N GLY A 221 17.43 11.64 8.49
CA GLY A 221 18.23 11.72 7.27
C GLY A 221 17.56 11.22 5.99
N HIS A 222 16.25 10.88 6.03
CA HIS A 222 15.51 10.37 4.88
C HIS A 222 14.20 11.15 4.66
N GLU A 223 13.90 11.44 3.41
CA GLU A 223 12.61 12.00 3.00
C GLU A 223 11.49 10.98 3.26
N ASN A 224 11.71 9.75 2.84
CA ASN A 224 10.87 8.59 3.12
C ASN A 224 11.74 7.51 3.75
N GLY A 225 11.26 6.86 4.80
CA GLY A 225 12.08 5.88 5.49
C GLY A 225 11.33 5.07 6.54
N ASN A 226 12.11 4.24 7.20
CA ASN A 226 11.63 3.32 8.22
C ASN A 226 12.53 3.34 9.46
N ALA A 227 11.92 3.17 10.61
CA ALA A 227 12.62 2.90 11.86
C ALA A 227 12.06 1.63 12.51
N PHE A 228 12.93 0.81 13.07
CA PHE A 228 12.58 -0.39 13.81
C PHE A 228 13.13 -0.26 15.22
N TYR A 229 12.25 -0.34 16.22
CA TYR A 229 12.59 -0.21 17.63
C TYR A 229 12.53 -1.59 18.27
N GLY A 230 13.69 -2.09 18.63
CA GLY A 230 13.85 -3.40 19.27
C GLY A 230 14.23 -3.28 20.74
N THR A 231 14.25 -4.43 21.42
CA THR A 231 14.56 -4.49 22.86
C THR A 231 16.04 -4.25 23.18
N LYS A 232 16.93 -4.24 22.18
CA LYS A 232 18.38 -4.06 22.36
C LYS A 232 18.97 -2.93 21.52
N GLY A 233 18.18 -2.29 20.67
CA GLY A 233 18.66 -1.22 19.79
C GLY A 233 17.57 -0.81 18.80
N MET A 234 17.97 -0.01 17.82
CA MET A 234 17.07 0.38 16.72
C MET A 234 17.80 0.29 15.37
N MET A 235 17.03 0.21 14.29
CA MET A 235 17.53 0.30 12.93
C MET A 235 16.78 1.42 12.20
N ILE A 236 17.53 2.31 11.54
CA ILE A 236 17.00 3.28 10.59
C ILE A 236 17.29 2.78 9.18
N LEU A 237 16.30 2.85 8.29
CA LEU A 237 16.39 2.33 6.94
C LEU A 237 15.75 3.33 5.95
N GLY A 238 16.51 3.70 4.93
CA GLY A 238 16.01 4.42 3.76
C GLY A 238 15.99 3.51 2.54
N LYS A 239 14.85 3.37 1.89
CA LYS A 239 14.67 2.44 0.75
C LYS A 239 15.68 2.63 -0.39
N HIS A 240 16.27 3.84 -0.50
CA HIS A 240 17.29 4.18 -1.51
C HIS A 240 18.67 4.49 -0.93
N ASN A 241 18.84 4.50 0.39
CA ASN A 241 20.05 4.98 1.06
C ASN A 241 20.77 3.88 1.86
N GLY A 242 20.09 2.75 2.13
CA GLY A 242 20.60 1.68 2.96
C GLY A 242 20.06 1.71 4.39
N TRP A 243 20.75 1.09 5.32
CA TRP A 243 20.33 1.00 6.71
C TRP A 243 21.52 1.11 7.68
N GLN A 244 21.18 1.51 8.91
CA GLN A 244 22.11 1.55 10.03
C GLN A 244 21.44 1.10 11.33
N ILE A 245 22.18 0.30 12.11
CA ILE A 245 21.79 -0.10 13.47
C ILE A 245 22.39 0.90 14.46
N PHE A 246 21.64 1.17 15.51
CA PHE A 246 22.07 2.01 16.63
C PHE A 246 21.83 1.28 17.95
N GLY A 247 22.84 1.32 18.82
CA GLY A 247 22.76 0.88 20.20
C GLY A 247 22.15 1.94 21.13
N PRO A 248 22.26 1.73 22.48
CA PRO A 248 21.81 2.69 23.48
C PRO A 248 22.40 4.09 23.23
N LYS A 249 21.61 5.13 23.46
CA LYS A 249 21.97 6.55 23.24
C LYS A 249 22.44 6.85 21.81
N ASN A 250 21.90 6.11 20.83
CA ASN A 250 22.23 6.24 19.41
C ASN A 250 23.71 5.94 19.10
N GLU A 251 24.35 5.04 19.84
CA GLU A 251 25.68 4.56 19.52
C GLU A 251 25.66 3.89 18.12
N PRO A 252 26.44 4.39 17.15
CA PRO A 252 26.43 3.84 15.79
C PRO A 252 26.98 2.41 15.75
N GLY A 253 26.19 1.49 15.17
CA GLY A 253 26.57 0.12 14.93
C GLY A 253 26.74 -0.20 13.44
N GLU A 254 26.41 -1.45 13.09
CA GLU A 254 26.50 -1.96 11.73
C GLU A 254 25.66 -1.14 10.75
N LYS A 255 26.19 -0.95 9.53
CA LYS A 255 25.50 -0.25 8.46
C LYS A 255 25.73 -0.92 7.11
N MET A 256 24.82 -0.69 6.18
CA MET A 256 24.95 -1.08 4.79
C MET A 256 24.40 0.02 3.88
N ALA A 257 25.17 0.39 2.87
CA ALA A 257 24.69 1.29 1.82
C ALA A 257 23.68 0.58 0.91
N ALA A 258 22.81 1.34 0.26
CA ALA A 258 21.90 0.79 -0.72
C ALA A 258 22.69 0.19 -1.90
N THR A 259 22.19 -0.95 -2.36
CA THR A 259 22.69 -1.61 -3.57
C THR A 259 21.85 -1.19 -4.78
N ALA A 260 22.40 -1.32 -5.98
CA ALA A 260 21.73 -0.87 -7.21
C ALA A 260 20.46 -1.68 -7.56
N LYS A 261 19.65 -1.17 -8.36
CA LYS A 261 18.26 -0.93 -8.71
C LYS A 261 17.50 -2.10 -9.38
N ASP A 262 16.21 -2.19 -9.14
CA ASP A 262 14.98 -2.59 -9.87
C ASP A 262 14.94 -3.87 -10.74
N THR A 263 16.02 -4.31 -11.35
CA THR A 263 16.05 -5.49 -12.23
C THR A 263 15.70 -6.81 -11.51
N PRO A 264 16.08 -7.04 -10.22
CA PRO A 264 15.75 -8.27 -9.53
C PRO A 264 14.25 -8.51 -9.38
N HIS A 265 13.45 -7.44 -9.26
CA HIS A 265 12.01 -7.56 -9.00
C HIS A 265 11.24 -8.12 -10.20
N HIS A 266 11.46 -7.56 -11.40
CA HIS A 266 10.85 -8.08 -12.62
C HIS A 266 11.38 -9.47 -13.00
N ARG A 267 12.67 -9.71 -12.76
CA ARG A 267 13.27 -11.05 -12.93
C ARG A 267 12.61 -12.08 -12.00
N ASN A 268 12.38 -11.74 -10.74
CA ASN A 268 11.68 -12.59 -9.78
C ASN A 268 10.28 -12.97 -10.28
N PHE A 269 9.52 -12.02 -10.87
CA PHE A 269 8.23 -12.30 -11.47
C PHE A 269 8.31 -13.36 -12.57
N LEU A 270 9.22 -13.16 -13.53
CA LEU A 270 9.40 -14.10 -14.67
C LEU A 270 9.89 -15.48 -14.22
N GLU A 271 10.80 -15.53 -13.25
CA GLU A 271 11.31 -16.78 -12.70
C GLU A 271 10.23 -17.53 -11.92
N CYS A 272 9.37 -16.81 -11.18
CA CYS A 272 8.26 -17.42 -10.48
C CYS A 272 7.20 -18.00 -11.44
N ILE A 273 6.95 -17.33 -12.58
CA ILE A 273 6.09 -17.90 -13.64
C ILE A 273 6.66 -19.19 -14.20
N ARG A 274 7.96 -19.18 -14.54
CA ARG A 274 8.62 -20.36 -15.13
C ARG A 274 8.72 -21.58 -14.21
N ASN A 275 8.78 -21.31 -12.92
CA ASN A 275 8.99 -22.35 -11.89
C ASN A 275 7.76 -22.64 -11.03
N ASP A 276 6.61 -22.06 -11.37
CA ASP A 276 5.35 -22.16 -10.58
C ASP A 276 5.54 -21.84 -9.09
N LYS A 277 6.24 -20.72 -8.80
CA LYS A 277 6.54 -20.26 -7.44
C LYS A 277 5.82 -18.97 -7.11
N ARG A 278 5.65 -18.69 -5.82
CA ARG A 278 5.17 -17.39 -5.35
C ARG A 278 6.30 -16.36 -5.40
N PRO A 279 6.05 -15.15 -5.92
CA PRO A 279 7.05 -14.09 -5.97
C PRO A 279 7.32 -13.48 -4.58
N ALA A 280 8.44 -12.80 -4.44
CA ALA A 280 8.81 -12.09 -3.21
C ALA A 280 7.77 -11.04 -2.78
N ALA A 281 7.08 -10.43 -3.74
CA ALA A 281 5.97 -9.51 -3.54
C ALA A 281 4.65 -10.14 -4.01
N ASP A 282 4.36 -11.36 -3.53
CA ASP A 282 3.08 -12.06 -3.83
C ASP A 282 1.89 -11.17 -3.48
N ILE A 283 0.79 -11.35 -4.22
CA ILE A 283 -0.44 -10.56 -4.03
C ILE A 283 -0.96 -10.55 -2.59
N GLU A 284 -0.78 -11.62 -1.83
CA GLU A 284 -1.18 -11.68 -0.43
C GLU A 284 -0.33 -10.73 0.44
N ILE A 285 0.95 -10.63 0.14
CA ILE A 285 1.87 -9.67 0.77
C ILE A 285 1.46 -8.23 0.40
N GLY A 286 1.19 -7.99 -0.87
CA GLY A 286 0.73 -6.70 -1.37
C GLY A 286 -0.60 -6.27 -0.73
N HIS A 287 -1.55 -7.19 -0.63
CA HIS A 287 -2.85 -6.95 0.01
C HIS A 287 -2.72 -6.56 1.49
N LEU A 288 -1.91 -7.30 2.26
CA LEU A 288 -1.69 -6.99 3.67
C LEU A 288 -1.10 -5.57 3.88
N SER A 289 -0.27 -5.10 2.96
CA SER A 289 0.30 -3.75 3.04
C SER A 289 -0.67 -2.68 2.52
N ALA A 290 -1.38 -2.94 1.43
CA ALA A 290 -2.43 -2.05 0.92
C ALA A 290 -3.58 -1.89 1.93
N ALA A 291 -3.95 -2.96 2.63
CA ALA A 291 -4.99 -2.91 3.66
C ALA A 291 -4.64 -1.95 4.81
N LEU A 292 -3.36 -1.82 5.19
CA LEU A 292 -2.94 -0.82 6.18
C LEU A 292 -3.23 0.61 5.68
N CYS A 293 -2.94 0.89 4.41
CA CYS A 293 -3.25 2.19 3.81
C CYS A 293 -4.76 2.47 3.83
N HIS A 294 -5.57 1.49 3.45
CA HIS A 294 -7.03 1.63 3.48
C HIS A 294 -7.56 1.82 4.90
N LEU A 295 -7.12 1.01 5.86
CA LEU A 295 -7.53 1.12 7.26
C LEU A 295 -7.13 2.46 7.89
N GLY A 296 -5.92 2.94 7.61
CA GLY A 296 -5.46 4.25 8.04
C GLY A 296 -6.30 5.39 7.45
N ASN A 297 -6.60 5.33 6.15
CA ASN A 297 -7.46 6.29 5.48
C ASN A 297 -8.90 6.25 6.03
N ILE A 298 -9.47 5.05 6.27
CA ILE A 298 -10.79 4.89 6.87
C ILE A 298 -10.82 5.50 8.27
N ALA A 299 -9.87 5.15 9.15
CA ALA A 299 -9.81 5.68 10.52
C ALA A 299 -9.69 7.21 10.53
N THR A 300 -8.88 7.79 9.65
CA THR A 300 -8.74 9.25 9.51
C THR A 300 -10.04 9.88 9.02
N ARG A 301 -10.66 9.32 7.99
CA ARG A 301 -11.93 9.82 7.41
C ARG A 301 -13.08 9.75 8.42
N MET A 302 -13.10 8.69 9.25
CA MET A 302 -14.12 8.51 10.28
C MET A 302 -13.84 9.33 11.55
N GLY A 303 -12.60 9.81 11.76
CA GLY A 303 -12.21 10.60 12.92
C GLY A 303 -12.29 9.83 14.25
N ARG A 304 -12.17 8.52 14.22
CA ARG A 304 -12.26 7.65 15.39
C ARG A 304 -11.43 6.38 15.25
N VAL A 305 -11.15 5.75 16.41
CA VAL A 305 -10.50 4.44 16.45
C VAL A 305 -11.42 3.38 15.87
N ILE A 306 -10.90 2.52 15.01
CA ILE A 306 -11.63 1.40 14.44
C ILE A 306 -11.05 0.07 14.92
N ASN A 307 -11.91 -0.93 15.13
CA ASN A 307 -11.52 -2.31 15.41
C ASN A 307 -11.76 -3.15 14.15
N PHE A 308 -10.78 -3.96 13.81
CA PHE A 308 -10.78 -4.76 12.59
C PHE A 308 -10.60 -6.24 12.94
N ASP A 309 -11.44 -7.09 12.39
CA ASP A 309 -11.24 -8.54 12.50
C ASP A 309 -10.32 -9.02 11.38
N PRO A 310 -9.09 -9.47 11.72
CA PRO A 310 -8.12 -9.93 10.73
C PRO A 310 -8.55 -11.14 9.91
N LYS A 311 -9.52 -11.94 10.39
CA LYS A 311 -9.97 -13.16 9.71
C LYS A 311 -11.07 -12.89 8.71
N SER A 312 -12.08 -12.14 9.11
CA SER A 312 -13.21 -11.78 8.23
C SER A 312 -12.94 -10.56 7.35
N GLU A 313 -11.86 -9.80 7.66
CA GLU A 313 -11.52 -8.53 7.01
C GLU A 313 -12.66 -7.51 7.07
N GLN A 314 -13.29 -7.43 8.24
CA GLN A 314 -14.39 -6.49 8.50
C GLN A 314 -14.06 -5.57 9.68
N ILE A 315 -14.52 -4.32 9.59
CA ILE A 315 -14.51 -3.41 10.73
C ILE A 315 -15.68 -3.80 11.62
N THR A 316 -15.39 -4.10 12.89
CA THR A 316 -16.37 -4.59 13.85
C THR A 316 -16.96 -3.45 14.67
N ALA A 317 -18.24 -3.58 15.06
CA ALA A 317 -18.97 -2.62 15.89
C ALA A 317 -19.07 -1.20 15.30
N ASP A 318 -18.85 -1.05 13.99
CA ASP A 318 -18.95 0.23 13.28
C ASP A 318 -19.39 0.01 11.83
N ALA A 319 -20.71 -0.02 11.61
CA ALA A 319 -21.31 -0.30 10.31
C ALA A 319 -20.99 0.80 9.27
N GLU A 320 -20.83 2.05 9.69
CA GLU A 320 -20.49 3.16 8.80
C GLU A 320 -19.06 3.00 8.25
N ALA A 321 -18.09 2.77 9.14
CA ALA A 321 -16.70 2.52 8.73
C ALA A 321 -16.61 1.22 7.90
N ASN A 322 -17.36 0.18 8.25
CA ASN A 322 -17.32 -1.10 7.56
C ASN A 322 -17.81 -1.03 6.11
N ARG A 323 -18.64 -0.06 5.74
CA ARG A 323 -19.00 0.16 4.32
C ARG A 323 -17.78 0.54 3.47
N LEU A 324 -16.76 1.13 4.08
CA LEU A 324 -15.55 1.60 3.38
C LEU A 324 -14.51 0.49 3.14
N VAL A 325 -14.71 -0.73 3.66
CA VAL A 325 -13.85 -1.87 3.31
C VAL A 325 -14.07 -2.36 1.88
N ARG A 326 -15.12 -1.89 1.24
CA ARG A 326 -15.50 -2.12 -0.16
C ARG A 326 -15.94 -0.81 -0.79
N ARG A 327 -16.20 -0.81 -2.08
CA ARG A 327 -16.83 0.31 -2.79
C ARG A 327 -18.09 -0.14 -3.53
N GLU A 328 -18.90 0.82 -3.92
CA GLU A 328 -19.92 0.62 -4.92
C GLU A 328 -19.29 0.57 -6.31
N TYR A 329 -19.88 -0.19 -7.20
CA TYR A 329 -19.48 -0.32 -8.59
C TYR A 329 -20.58 0.23 -9.49
N LEU A 330 -20.18 0.84 -10.60
CA LEU A 330 -21.09 1.21 -11.66
C LEU A 330 -21.50 -0.08 -12.41
N ASN A 331 -22.70 -0.56 -12.11
CA ASN A 331 -23.32 -1.74 -12.75
C ASN A 331 -24.02 -1.34 -14.05
N ASP A 332 -23.28 -0.89 -15.02
CA ASP A 332 -23.75 -0.58 -16.35
C ASP A 332 -23.20 -1.61 -17.35
N HIS A 333 -22.39 -1.19 -18.32
CA HIS A 333 -21.76 -2.08 -19.31
C HIS A 333 -20.41 -2.64 -18.86
N TRP A 334 -19.89 -2.21 -17.69
CA TRP A 334 -18.61 -2.66 -17.15
C TRP A 334 -18.71 -4.00 -16.41
N ALA A 335 -17.70 -4.85 -16.61
CA ALA A 335 -17.56 -6.07 -15.85
C ALA A 335 -17.15 -5.77 -14.40
N VAL A 336 -17.99 -6.17 -13.46
CA VAL A 336 -17.73 -6.05 -12.02
C VAL A 336 -17.23 -7.39 -11.50
N PRO A 337 -16.17 -7.43 -10.67
CA PRO A 337 -15.68 -8.68 -10.09
C PRO A 337 -16.76 -9.36 -9.24
N LYS A 338 -16.89 -10.68 -9.36
CA LYS A 338 -17.85 -11.43 -8.54
C LYS A 338 -17.45 -11.40 -7.08
N GLY A 339 -18.38 -11.08 -6.20
CA GLY A 339 -18.19 -11.09 -4.74
C GLY A 339 -17.73 -9.77 -4.13
N VAL A 340 -17.77 -8.68 -4.89
CA VAL A 340 -17.53 -7.31 -4.37
C VAL A 340 -18.72 -6.83 -3.53
#